data_baba381183d18d80bb26d44e7676edba
#
_entry.id   baba381183d18d80bb26d44e7676edba
#
_cell.length_a   1.000
_cell.length_b   1.000
_cell.length_c   1.000
_cell.angle_alpha   90.00
_cell.angle_beta   90.00
_cell.angle_gamma   90.00
#
_symmetry.space_group_name_H-M   'P 1'
#
loop_
_entity.id
_entity.type
_entity.pdbx_description
1 polymer ?
#
loop_
_entity_poly.entity_id
_entity_poly.type
_entity_poly.pdbx_seq_one_letter_code
_entity_poly.pdbx_strand_id
1 'polypeptide(L)'
;MDIEISRGSIGSLDARNTYELRSDSLILLGKIDVKVYTEEKSVFEGKSVILAVGVKHRTLGLPGEEELIGNGISFCAVCDGAFYTGQDVAMIGGGNSALQEALLLAEVCNHVTIVQNLAFLAGEKKLADALAEKDNVTILYSTVVSEYITENGALTGLKLHNDESGEESEISVDGAFLAVGLMPENDAFAHLAQLNPWGYFDSDESCTTATEGIFVAGDCRSKVIRQVVTAAGDGAIAAMAACKYLDR
;
A
#
# COMPACT_ATOMS: atom_id res chain seq x y z
N MET A 1 12.71 16.59 0.15
CA MET A 1 13.53 16.34 -1.08
C MET A 1 12.85 17.05 -2.23
N ASP A 2 13.58 17.88 -2.95
CA ASP A 2 13.04 18.65 -4.08
C ASP A 2 13.57 18.06 -5.38
N ILE A 3 12.72 17.94 -6.40
CA ILE A 3 13.14 17.53 -7.72
C ILE A 3 12.92 18.70 -8.66
N GLU A 4 14.00 19.23 -9.22
CA GLU A 4 13.97 20.22 -10.29
C GLU A 4 14.33 19.54 -11.60
N ILE A 5 13.47 19.67 -12.62
CA ILE A 5 13.75 19.17 -13.96
C ILE A 5 13.91 20.36 -14.88
N SER A 6 15.10 20.51 -15.46
CA SER A 6 15.32 21.44 -16.56
C SER A 6 15.52 20.66 -17.86
N ARG A 7 14.79 21.03 -18.91
CA ARG A 7 15.11 20.61 -20.28
C ARG A 7 16.16 21.57 -20.83
N GLY A 8 17.30 21.04 -21.26
CA GLY A 8 18.27 21.81 -22.00
C GLY A 8 17.61 22.51 -23.18
N SER A 9 17.58 23.85 -23.15
CA SER A 9 17.26 24.82 -24.17
C SER A 9 16.15 24.50 -25.18
N ILE A 10 14.90 24.29 -24.77
CA ILE A 10 13.69 24.69 -25.51
C ILE A 10 12.56 24.91 -24.47
N GLY A 11 12.35 26.18 -24.07
CA GLY A 11 11.17 26.64 -23.35
C GLY A 11 11.23 26.36 -21.83
N SER A 12 11.48 27.39 -21.06
CA SER A 12 11.44 27.41 -19.60
C SER A 12 10.07 27.02 -19.09
N LEU A 13 9.96 25.88 -18.43
CA LEU A 13 8.93 25.62 -17.44
C LEU A 13 9.56 25.79 -16.07
N ASP A 14 9.33 26.98 -15.47
CA ASP A 14 9.70 27.31 -14.12
C ASP A 14 8.68 26.66 -13.18
N ALA A 15 8.94 25.44 -12.74
CA ALA A 15 8.15 24.77 -11.74
C ALA A 15 9.03 24.55 -10.50
N ARG A 16 9.13 25.61 -9.68
CA ARG A 16 9.66 25.50 -8.33
C ARG A 16 8.57 25.01 -7.40
N ASN A 17 8.46 23.73 -7.27
CA ASN A 17 7.69 23.11 -6.19
C ASN A 17 8.63 22.22 -5.39
N THR A 18 8.80 22.58 -4.12
CA THR A 18 9.63 21.89 -3.14
C THR A 18 8.82 20.76 -2.51
N TYR A 19 9.28 19.51 -2.61
CA TYR A 19 8.61 18.36 -2.02
C TYR A 19 9.59 17.54 -1.19
N GLU A 20 9.20 17.19 0.04
CA GLU A 20 9.97 16.30 0.91
C GLU A 20 9.80 14.84 0.48
N LEU A 21 10.91 14.18 0.14
CA LEU A 21 10.96 12.77 -0.24
C LEU A 21 11.90 12.00 0.68
N ARG A 22 11.53 10.77 1.05
CA ARG A 22 12.44 9.83 1.72
C ARG A 22 13.54 9.42 0.75
N SER A 23 14.80 9.45 1.22
CA SER A 23 16.03 9.42 0.41
C SER A 23 16.36 8.07 -0.25
N ASP A 24 15.64 7.02 0.05
CA ASP A 24 15.97 5.62 -0.26
C ASP A 24 15.27 5.05 -1.52
N SER A 25 14.44 5.86 -2.20
CA SER A 25 13.56 5.36 -3.28
C SER A 25 13.84 5.93 -4.68
N LEU A 26 14.98 6.62 -4.88
CA LEU A 26 15.28 7.29 -6.15
C LEU A 26 16.57 6.78 -6.81
N ILE A 27 16.48 6.39 -8.08
CA ILE A 27 17.64 6.03 -8.93
C ILE A 27 17.71 7.01 -10.09
N LEU A 28 18.84 7.72 -10.23
CA LEU A 28 19.09 8.75 -11.25
C LEU A 28 19.98 8.24 -12.37
N LEU A 29 19.56 8.39 -13.63
CA LEU A 29 20.30 8.02 -14.85
C LEU A 29 19.94 8.98 -16.03
N GLY A 30 20.71 9.45 -16.76
CA GLY A 30 21.37 10.19 -17.76
C GLY A 30 20.77 10.89 -18.99
N LYS A 31 19.64 11.69 -19.21
CA LYS A 31 19.43 12.61 -20.40
C LYS A 31 18.54 13.83 -20.21
N ILE A 32 17.80 13.93 -19.16
CA ILE A 32 17.22 15.17 -18.67
C ILE A 32 18.11 15.70 -17.56
N ASP A 33 18.24 17.00 -17.42
CA ASP A 33 18.95 17.57 -16.28
C ASP A 33 17.98 17.55 -15.09
N VAL A 34 18.07 16.49 -14.29
CA VAL A 34 17.28 16.33 -13.07
C VAL A 34 18.16 16.66 -11.88
N LYS A 35 17.68 17.53 -11.01
CA LYS A 35 18.29 17.80 -9.71
C LYS A 35 17.37 17.32 -8.60
N VAL A 36 17.90 16.45 -7.77
CA VAL A 36 17.23 15.95 -6.58
C VAL A 36 17.90 16.54 -5.36
N TYR A 37 17.13 17.27 -4.56
CA TYR A 37 17.57 17.88 -3.32
C TYR A 37 17.07 17.03 -2.15
N THR A 38 17.98 16.54 -1.31
CA THR A 38 17.62 15.81 -0.09
C THR A 38 17.41 16.75 1.08
N GLU A 39 16.76 16.29 2.14
CA GLU A 39 16.62 17.01 3.40
C GLU A 39 17.98 17.41 4.00
N GLU A 40 19.02 16.62 3.78
CA GLU A 40 20.40 16.89 4.16
C GLU A 40 21.09 17.93 3.25
N LYS A 41 20.35 18.58 2.35
CA LYS A 41 20.85 19.55 1.36
C LYS A 41 21.87 18.98 0.35
N SER A 42 21.94 17.69 0.19
CA SER A 42 22.69 17.05 -0.90
C SER A 42 21.94 17.22 -2.22
N VAL A 43 22.68 17.46 -3.29
CA VAL A 43 22.14 17.62 -4.64
C VAL A 43 22.65 16.48 -5.52
N PHE A 44 21.73 15.73 -6.15
CA PHE A 44 22.07 14.73 -7.15
C PHE A 44 21.60 15.19 -8.52
N GLU A 45 22.47 15.10 -9.50
CA GLU A 45 22.18 15.45 -10.89
C GLU A 45 22.12 14.19 -11.75
N GLY A 46 21.10 14.08 -12.60
CA GLY A 46 20.89 12.93 -13.48
C GLY A 46 20.19 13.34 -14.77
N LYS A 47 20.13 12.46 -15.74
CA LYS A 47 19.48 12.67 -17.04
C LYS A 47 18.26 11.78 -17.26
N SER A 48 17.86 10.99 -16.28
CA SER A 48 16.56 10.31 -16.17
C SER A 48 16.25 10.01 -14.70
N VAL A 49 15.00 9.66 -14.41
CA VAL A 49 14.55 9.34 -13.04
C VAL A 49 13.71 8.07 -13.05
N ILE A 50 13.92 7.21 -12.07
CA ILE A 50 13.02 6.12 -11.74
C ILE A 50 12.33 6.46 -10.41
N LEU A 51 11.01 6.64 -10.42
CA LEU A 51 10.21 6.84 -9.23
C LEU A 51 9.75 5.49 -8.70
N ALA A 52 10.18 5.12 -7.51
CA ALA A 52 9.89 3.85 -6.85
C ALA A 52 9.44 4.08 -5.39
N VAL A 53 8.50 5.00 -5.21
CA VAL A 53 8.11 5.57 -3.91
C VAL A 53 7.12 4.70 -3.13
N GLY A 54 6.68 3.58 -3.70
CA GLY A 54 5.78 2.63 -3.06
C GLY A 54 4.37 3.16 -2.82
N VAL A 55 3.68 2.54 -1.86
CA VAL A 55 2.35 2.96 -1.37
C VAL A 55 2.34 2.86 0.16
N LYS A 56 1.42 3.56 0.80
CA LYS A 56 1.12 3.35 2.21
C LYS A 56 -0.16 2.53 2.36
N HIS A 57 -0.19 1.65 3.34
CA HIS A 57 -1.42 1.04 3.80
C HIS A 57 -2.27 2.07 4.54
N ARG A 58 -3.58 2.03 4.32
CA ARG A 58 -4.49 2.77 5.18
C ARG A 58 -4.53 2.12 6.54
N THR A 59 -4.56 2.95 7.55
CA THR A 59 -4.76 2.58 8.94
C THR A 59 -6.16 2.99 9.37
N LEU A 60 -6.61 2.55 10.54
CA LEU A 60 -7.88 2.99 11.12
C LEU A 60 -7.74 4.36 11.79
N GLY A 61 -6.50 4.79 12.09
CA GLY A 61 -6.19 6.04 12.78
C GLY A 61 -6.52 6.00 14.27
N LEU A 62 -6.58 4.82 14.85
CA LEU A 62 -6.88 4.64 16.27
C LEU A 62 -5.63 4.83 17.14
N PRO A 63 -5.78 5.29 18.39
CA PRO A 63 -4.67 5.43 19.32
C PRO A 63 -3.88 4.12 19.50
N GLY A 64 -2.54 4.19 19.48
CA GLY A 64 -1.67 3.04 19.65
C GLY A 64 -1.51 2.14 18.44
N GLU A 65 -2.13 2.46 17.30
CA GLU A 65 -2.08 1.62 16.09
C GLU A 65 -0.67 1.47 15.53
N GLU A 66 0.10 2.56 15.49
CA GLU A 66 1.46 2.53 14.92
C GLU A 66 2.41 1.60 15.70
N GLU A 67 2.29 1.56 17.02
CA GLU A 67 3.11 0.71 17.90
C GLU A 67 2.75 -0.79 17.76
N LEU A 68 1.53 -1.08 17.33
CA LEU A 68 1.04 -2.44 17.12
C LEU A 68 1.36 -2.99 15.72
N ILE A 69 1.74 -2.15 14.76
CA ILE A 69 2.15 -2.60 13.42
C ILE A 69 3.40 -3.47 13.54
N GLY A 70 3.29 -4.73 13.09
CA GLY A 70 4.32 -5.76 13.28
C GLY A 70 4.34 -6.38 14.69
N ASN A 71 3.45 -5.95 15.59
CA ASN A 71 3.32 -6.44 16.96
C ASN A 71 1.84 -6.72 17.30
N GLY A 72 1.16 -7.47 16.45
CA GLY A 72 -0.26 -7.80 16.51
C GLY A 72 -1.08 -7.26 15.35
N ILE A 73 -0.64 -6.19 14.67
CA ILE A 73 -1.27 -5.70 13.45
C ILE A 73 -0.39 -6.02 12.23
N SER A 74 -1.01 -6.59 11.19
CA SER A 74 -0.39 -6.87 9.90
C SER A 74 -1.24 -6.32 8.75
N PHE A 75 -0.61 -6.13 7.58
CA PHE A 75 -1.26 -5.73 6.32
C PHE A 75 -1.15 -6.79 5.23
N CYS A 76 -0.67 -8.00 5.56
CA CYS A 76 -0.39 -9.03 4.57
C CYS A 76 -0.51 -10.44 5.16
N ALA A 77 -1.64 -11.09 4.94
CA ALA A 77 -1.82 -12.47 5.40
C ALA A 77 -0.89 -13.48 4.71
N VAL A 78 -0.52 -13.23 3.45
CA VAL A 78 0.48 -14.05 2.73
C VAL A 78 1.86 -13.98 3.39
N CYS A 79 2.20 -12.82 3.96
CA CYS A 79 3.49 -12.58 4.61
C CYS A 79 3.52 -13.15 6.04
N ASP A 80 2.49 -12.86 6.82
CA ASP A 80 2.50 -13.00 8.27
C ASP A 80 1.51 -14.05 8.80
N GLY A 81 0.55 -14.51 7.98
CA GLY A 81 -0.52 -15.41 8.43
C GLY A 81 0.01 -16.69 9.08
N ALA A 82 1.14 -17.21 8.64
CA ALA A 82 1.75 -18.41 9.21
C ALA A 82 2.17 -18.23 10.68
N PHE A 83 2.47 -17.02 11.14
CA PHE A 83 2.81 -16.74 12.55
C PHE A 83 1.60 -16.89 13.48
N TYR A 84 0.38 -16.81 12.94
CA TYR A 84 -0.88 -16.94 13.67
C TYR A 84 -1.52 -18.31 13.53
N THR A 85 -0.76 -19.34 13.14
CA THR A 85 -1.26 -20.71 13.02
C THR A 85 -1.88 -21.21 14.30
N GLY A 86 -3.16 -21.61 14.25
CA GLY A 86 -3.94 -22.11 15.38
C GLY A 86 -4.39 -21.02 16.37
N GLN A 87 -4.23 -19.76 16.04
CA GLN A 87 -4.67 -18.60 16.84
C GLN A 87 -5.95 -17.99 16.28
N ASP A 88 -6.58 -17.11 17.03
CA ASP A 88 -7.76 -16.37 16.63
C ASP A 88 -7.34 -14.99 16.08
N VAL A 89 -7.83 -14.65 14.90
CA VAL A 89 -7.44 -13.40 14.24
C VAL A 89 -8.65 -12.62 13.73
N ALA A 90 -8.47 -11.30 13.59
CA ALA A 90 -9.44 -10.44 12.92
C ALA A 90 -8.92 -10.05 11.51
N MET A 91 -9.83 -10.03 10.53
CA MET A 91 -9.63 -9.41 9.23
C MET A 91 -10.49 -8.15 9.15
N ILE A 92 -9.87 -6.98 9.02
CA ILE A 92 -10.58 -5.71 8.97
C ILE A 92 -10.73 -5.27 7.52
N GLY A 93 -11.97 -5.26 7.02
CA GLY A 93 -12.32 -4.92 5.65
C GLY A 93 -13.19 -5.99 4.98
N GLY A 94 -13.76 -5.66 3.81
CA GLY A 94 -14.68 -6.56 3.09
C GLY A 94 -14.56 -6.46 1.56
N GLY A 95 -13.47 -5.89 1.06
CA GLY A 95 -13.13 -5.89 -0.37
C GLY A 95 -12.41 -7.16 -0.80
N ASN A 96 -12.10 -7.30 -2.10
CA ASN A 96 -11.44 -8.49 -2.65
C ASN A 96 -10.18 -8.91 -1.89
N SER A 97 -9.31 -7.95 -1.54
CA SER A 97 -8.09 -8.24 -0.77
C SER A 97 -8.42 -8.86 0.58
N ALA A 98 -9.34 -8.25 1.34
CA ALA A 98 -9.76 -8.77 2.64
C ALA A 98 -10.32 -10.19 2.54
N LEU A 99 -11.18 -10.46 1.54
CA LEU A 99 -11.81 -11.78 1.38
C LEU A 99 -10.80 -12.86 0.96
N GLN A 100 -9.86 -12.52 0.07
CA GLN A 100 -8.78 -13.44 -0.33
C GLN A 100 -7.85 -13.75 0.83
N GLU A 101 -7.47 -12.75 1.60
CA GLU A 101 -6.62 -12.92 2.78
C GLU A 101 -7.34 -13.65 3.92
N ALA A 102 -8.63 -13.39 4.14
CA ALA A 102 -9.43 -14.12 5.11
C ALA A 102 -9.57 -15.62 4.77
N LEU A 103 -9.71 -15.97 3.49
CA LEU A 103 -9.69 -17.37 3.04
C LEU A 103 -8.36 -18.04 3.34
N LEU A 104 -7.24 -17.34 3.13
CA LEU A 104 -5.92 -17.85 3.45
C LEU A 104 -5.74 -18.05 4.97
N LEU A 105 -6.15 -17.06 5.77
CA LEU A 105 -6.09 -17.16 7.23
C LEU A 105 -6.97 -18.29 7.76
N ALA A 106 -8.15 -18.52 7.17
CA ALA A 106 -9.05 -19.59 7.57
C ALA A 106 -8.46 -21.01 7.37
N GLU A 107 -7.41 -21.16 6.53
CA GLU A 107 -6.73 -22.46 6.36
C GLU A 107 -5.72 -22.73 7.48
N VAL A 108 -5.23 -21.71 8.19
CA VAL A 108 -4.13 -21.85 9.16
C VAL A 108 -4.51 -21.41 10.58
N CYS A 109 -5.42 -20.46 10.71
CA CYS A 109 -5.87 -19.94 12.00
C CYS A 109 -6.99 -20.79 12.61
N ASN A 110 -7.14 -20.73 13.93
CA ASN A 110 -8.23 -21.39 14.63
C ASN A 110 -9.58 -20.74 14.30
N HIS A 111 -9.64 -19.40 14.35
CA HIS A 111 -10.84 -18.65 13.98
C HIS A 111 -10.46 -17.33 13.28
N VAL A 112 -11.29 -16.90 12.32
CA VAL A 112 -11.15 -15.61 11.60
C VAL A 112 -12.43 -14.81 11.77
N THR A 113 -12.34 -13.65 12.42
CA THR A 113 -13.45 -12.70 12.51
C THR A 113 -13.27 -11.60 11.49
N ILE A 114 -14.14 -11.53 10.49
CA ILE A 114 -14.15 -10.45 9.48
C ILE A 114 -14.98 -9.29 10.04
N VAL A 115 -14.35 -8.12 10.18
CA VAL A 115 -15.02 -6.89 10.63
C VAL A 115 -15.21 -5.98 9.41
N GLN A 116 -16.46 -5.78 9.01
CA GLN A 116 -16.85 -5.01 7.83
C GLN A 116 -17.77 -3.85 8.21
N ASN A 117 -17.37 -2.64 7.84
CA ASN A 117 -18.15 -1.42 8.12
C ASN A 117 -19.43 -1.27 7.30
N LEU A 118 -19.57 -2.01 6.20
CA LEU A 118 -20.79 -2.00 5.37
C LEU A 118 -21.73 -3.16 5.78
N ALA A 119 -23.00 -3.03 5.44
CA ALA A 119 -23.99 -4.08 5.62
C ALA A 119 -23.81 -5.28 4.64
N PHE A 120 -22.75 -5.26 3.82
CA PHE A 120 -22.44 -6.29 2.83
C PHE A 120 -20.95 -6.36 2.57
N LEU A 121 -20.47 -7.48 2.02
CA LEU A 121 -19.10 -7.63 1.52
C LEU A 121 -19.00 -6.98 0.14
N ALA A 122 -18.03 -6.06 -0.03
CA ALA A 122 -17.80 -5.34 -1.28
C ALA A 122 -16.96 -6.12 -2.30
N GLY A 123 -16.41 -7.27 -1.88
CA GLY A 123 -15.64 -8.15 -2.75
C GLY A 123 -16.51 -9.05 -3.64
N GLU A 124 -15.85 -9.86 -4.47
CA GLU A 124 -16.50 -10.77 -5.40
C GLU A 124 -17.37 -11.80 -4.67
N LYS A 125 -18.59 -12.03 -5.21
CA LYS A 125 -19.53 -13.00 -4.62
C LYS A 125 -18.92 -14.39 -4.44
N LYS A 126 -18.08 -14.85 -5.36
CA LYS A 126 -17.41 -16.16 -5.26
C LYS A 126 -16.54 -16.28 -4.00
N LEU A 127 -15.85 -15.20 -3.61
CA LEU A 127 -15.02 -15.18 -2.39
C LEU A 127 -15.90 -15.17 -1.14
N ALA A 128 -16.97 -14.37 -1.18
CA ALA A 128 -17.94 -14.32 -0.08
C ALA A 128 -18.63 -15.68 0.13
N ASP A 129 -19.05 -16.34 -0.94
CA ASP A 129 -19.66 -17.68 -0.89
C ASP A 129 -18.67 -18.72 -0.30
N ALA A 130 -17.39 -18.67 -0.70
CA ALA A 130 -16.36 -19.55 -0.18
C ALA A 130 -16.07 -19.33 1.32
N LEU A 131 -16.14 -18.09 1.79
CA LEU A 131 -16.00 -17.77 3.22
C LEU A 131 -17.21 -18.24 4.04
N ALA A 132 -18.42 -18.14 3.48
CA ALA A 132 -19.64 -18.61 4.11
C ALA A 132 -19.68 -20.14 4.31
N GLU A 133 -18.88 -20.91 3.57
CA GLU A 133 -18.73 -22.36 3.71
C GLU A 133 -17.72 -22.76 4.82
N LYS A 134 -17.00 -21.79 5.41
CA LYS A 134 -15.99 -22.06 6.45
C LYS A 134 -16.61 -22.04 7.84
N ASP A 135 -16.45 -23.12 8.58
CA ASP A 135 -16.97 -23.25 9.96
C ASP A 135 -16.22 -22.36 10.96
N ASN A 136 -14.99 -21.94 10.62
CA ASN A 136 -14.11 -21.12 11.46
C ASN A 136 -14.06 -19.65 11.03
N VAL A 137 -15.06 -19.17 10.30
CA VAL A 137 -15.17 -17.77 9.89
C VAL A 137 -16.45 -17.14 10.43
N THR A 138 -16.34 -16.00 11.06
CA THR A 138 -17.47 -15.16 11.48
C THR A 138 -17.39 -13.81 10.76
N ILE A 139 -18.50 -13.30 10.25
CA ILE A 139 -18.56 -12.00 9.58
C ILE A 139 -19.45 -11.05 10.38
N LEU A 140 -18.88 -9.94 10.82
CA LEU A 140 -19.57 -8.86 11.51
C LEU A 140 -19.79 -7.70 10.53
N TYR A 141 -21.03 -7.52 10.12
CA TYR A 141 -21.45 -6.44 9.22
C TYR A 141 -21.77 -5.16 9.97
N SER A 142 -21.75 -4.03 9.27
CA SER A 142 -22.04 -2.70 9.83
C SER A 142 -21.23 -2.41 11.08
N THR A 143 -20.02 -2.99 11.20
CA THR A 143 -19.21 -3.02 12.42
C THR A 143 -17.83 -2.40 12.13
N VAL A 144 -17.39 -1.55 13.04
CA VAL A 144 -16.07 -0.91 13.00
C VAL A 144 -15.28 -1.24 14.27
N VAL A 145 -13.95 -1.21 14.15
CA VAL A 145 -13.07 -1.27 15.32
C VAL A 145 -13.04 0.11 15.95
N SER A 146 -13.32 0.22 17.23
CA SER A 146 -13.30 1.48 17.99
C SER A 146 -12.05 1.63 18.86
N GLU A 147 -11.44 0.52 19.31
CA GLU A 147 -10.24 0.54 20.14
C GLU A 147 -9.48 -0.79 20.00
N TYR A 148 -8.15 -0.72 20.09
CA TYR A 148 -7.28 -1.90 20.25
C TYR A 148 -7.12 -2.23 21.73
N ILE A 149 -7.39 -3.49 22.12
CA ILE A 149 -7.14 -3.98 23.48
C ILE A 149 -5.75 -4.57 23.50
N THR A 150 -4.93 -4.10 24.45
CA THR A 150 -3.53 -4.53 24.54
C THR A 150 -3.18 -4.99 25.94
N GLU A 151 -2.32 -5.98 26.02
CA GLU A 151 -1.68 -6.42 27.27
C GLU A 151 -0.16 -6.53 27.06
N ASN A 152 0.61 -5.89 27.96
CA ASN A 152 2.08 -5.84 27.89
C ASN A 152 2.62 -5.31 26.54
N GLY A 153 1.87 -4.45 25.87
CA GLY A 153 2.23 -3.85 24.56
C GLY A 153 1.93 -4.73 23.36
N ALA A 154 1.32 -5.90 23.53
CA ALA A 154 0.84 -6.76 22.46
C ALA A 154 -0.69 -6.66 22.29
N LEU A 155 -1.18 -6.84 21.06
CA LEU A 155 -2.61 -6.91 20.79
C LEU A 155 -3.21 -8.18 21.41
N THR A 156 -4.33 -8.03 22.14
CA THR A 156 -5.07 -9.15 22.74
C THR A 156 -6.55 -9.14 22.41
N GLY A 157 -7.05 -8.10 21.76
CA GLY A 157 -8.44 -8.00 21.39
C GLY A 157 -8.80 -6.69 20.70
N LEU A 158 -10.06 -6.57 20.34
CA LEU A 158 -10.63 -5.39 19.67
C LEU A 158 -11.94 -5.02 20.36
N LYS A 159 -12.16 -3.72 20.60
CA LYS A 159 -13.50 -3.18 20.84
C LYS A 159 -14.15 -2.85 19.51
N LEU A 160 -15.40 -3.21 19.40
CA LEU A 160 -16.18 -3.08 18.19
C LEU A 160 -17.44 -2.25 18.47
N HIS A 161 -17.80 -1.44 17.49
CA HIS A 161 -19.05 -0.69 17.45
C HIS A 161 -19.85 -1.09 16.22
N ASN A 162 -21.10 -1.46 16.39
CA ASN A 162 -22.01 -1.72 15.27
C ASN A 162 -22.77 -0.43 14.92
N ASP A 163 -22.51 0.12 13.73
CA ASP A 163 -23.07 1.41 13.28
C ASP A 163 -24.60 1.35 13.07
N GLU A 164 -25.19 0.16 12.88
CA GLU A 164 -26.62 -0.01 12.62
C GLU A 164 -27.44 -0.19 13.92
N SER A 165 -26.94 -1.01 14.85
CA SER A 165 -27.61 -1.28 16.11
C SER A 165 -27.18 -0.35 17.25
N GLY A 166 -26.00 0.27 17.14
CA GLY A 166 -25.35 1.03 18.21
C GLY A 166 -24.74 0.13 19.30
N GLU A 167 -24.63 -1.18 19.06
CA GLU A 167 -24.12 -2.14 20.02
C GLU A 167 -22.59 -2.04 20.11
N GLU A 168 -22.09 -2.03 21.36
CA GLU A 168 -20.67 -2.17 21.67
C GLU A 168 -20.38 -3.62 22.04
N SER A 169 -19.29 -4.17 21.54
CA SER A 169 -18.84 -5.52 21.87
C SER A 169 -17.32 -5.61 21.90
N GLU A 170 -16.81 -6.71 22.43
CA GLU A 170 -15.37 -6.99 22.45
C GLU A 170 -15.13 -8.40 21.91
N ILE A 171 -14.04 -8.55 21.16
CA ILE A 171 -13.54 -9.86 20.73
C ILE A 171 -12.08 -10.02 21.17
N SER A 172 -11.72 -11.22 21.59
CA SER A 172 -10.33 -11.58 21.85
C SER A 172 -9.70 -12.06 20.53
N VAL A 173 -8.54 -11.54 20.18
CA VAL A 173 -7.77 -11.94 19.01
C VAL A 173 -6.27 -11.81 19.29
N ASP A 174 -5.48 -12.70 18.71
CA ASP A 174 -4.02 -12.68 18.81
C ASP A 174 -3.40 -11.79 17.74
N GLY A 175 -4.16 -11.47 16.69
CA GLY A 175 -3.72 -10.59 15.61
C GLY A 175 -4.86 -9.97 14.82
N ALA A 176 -4.58 -8.84 14.18
CA ALA A 176 -5.49 -8.13 13.30
C ALA A 176 -4.82 -7.84 11.94
N PHE A 177 -5.48 -8.23 10.86
CA PHE A 177 -5.04 -7.98 9.49
C PHE A 177 -5.87 -6.85 8.89
N LEU A 178 -5.24 -5.75 8.50
CA LEU A 178 -5.93 -4.58 7.97
C LEU A 178 -5.89 -4.59 6.43
N ALA A 179 -7.04 -4.78 5.81
CA ALA A 179 -7.24 -4.72 4.37
C ALA A 179 -8.24 -3.61 3.98
N VAL A 180 -8.00 -2.40 4.51
CA VAL A 180 -8.87 -1.22 4.36
C VAL A 180 -8.42 -0.28 3.22
N GLY A 181 -7.49 -0.74 2.40
CA GLY A 181 -7.03 -0.09 1.18
C GLY A 181 -5.59 0.41 1.22
N LEU A 182 -5.14 0.88 0.07
CA LEU A 182 -3.81 1.43 -0.16
C LEU A 182 -3.92 2.92 -0.52
N MET A 183 -2.92 3.71 -0.14
CA MET A 183 -2.79 5.11 -0.50
C MET A 183 -1.48 5.34 -1.23
N PRO A 184 -1.49 5.56 -2.56
CA PRO A 184 -0.33 6.08 -3.25
C PRO A 184 -0.15 7.56 -2.85
N GLU A 185 1.06 7.94 -2.44
CA GLU A 185 1.41 9.33 -2.13
C GLU A 185 2.20 9.94 -3.30
N ASN A 186 1.60 9.92 -4.49
CA ASN A 186 2.24 10.33 -5.74
C ASN A 186 1.95 11.77 -6.14
N ASP A 187 1.10 12.50 -5.42
CA ASP A 187 0.66 13.86 -5.78
C ASP A 187 1.84 14.83 -5.92
N ALA A 188 2.86 14.66 -5.10
CA ALA A 188 4.10 15.43 -5.19
C ALA A 188 4.80 15.32 -6.56
N PHE A 189 4.57 14.24 -7.28
CA PHE A 189 5.17 13.93 -8.59
C PHE A 189 4.21 14.07 -9.77
N ALA A 190 2.97 14.52 -9.54
CA ALA A 190 1.96 14.64 -10.60
C ALA A 190 2.39 15.55 -11.76
N HIS A 191 3.32 16.47 -11.49
CA HIS A 191 3.94 17.34 -12.50
C HIS A 191 5.00 16.63 -13.36
N LEU A 192 5.50 15.47 -12.93
CA LEU A 192 6.54 14.68 -13.63
C LEU A 192 5.94 13.54 -14.43
N ALA A 193 4.92 12.88 -13.88
CA ALA A 193 4.28 11.72 -14.48
C ALA A 193 2.77 11.75 -14.22
N GLN A 194 2.01 11.38 -15.25
CA GLN A 194 0.55 11.35 -15.15
C GLN A 194 0.09 10.34 -14.10
N LEU A 195 -0.90 10.74 -13.29
CA LEU A 195 -1.57 9.87 -12.34
C LEU A 195 -2.92 9.40 -12.89
N ASN A 196 -3.29 8.17 -12.57
CA ASN A 196 -4.63 7.66 -12.83
C ASN A 196 -5.63 8.22 -11.78
N PRO A 197 -6.96 8.00 -11.93
CA PRO A 197 -7.97 8.50 -10.99
C PRO A 197 -7.81 8.02 -9.53
N TRP A 198 -7.02 6.98 -9.30
CA TRP A 198 -6.74 6.44 -7.95
C TRP A 198 -5.40 6.92 -7.37
N GLY A 199 -4.70 7.86 -8.06
CA GLY A 199 -3.45 8.44 -7.60
C GLY A 199 -2.20 7.61 -7.92
N TYR A 200 -2.31 6.51 -8.66
CA TYR A 200 -1.14 5.73 -9.11
C TYR A 200 -0.55 6.31 -10.38
N PHE A 201 0.78 6.22 -10.55
CA PHE A 201 1.40 6.57 -11.83
C PHE A 201 0.81 5.72 -12.95
N ASP A 202 0.39 6.39 -14.03
CA ASP A 202 -0.12 5.72 -15.22
C ASP A 202 1.05 5.17 -16.02
N SER A 203 1.16 3.85 -16.02
CA SER A 203 2.25 3.09 -16.63
C SER A 203 1.80 1.66 -16.89
N ASP A 204 2.28 1.10 -17.97
CA ASP A 204 2.11 -0.31 -18.31
C ASP A 204 3.29 -1.18 -17.81
N GLU A 205 3.37 -2.41 -18.27
CA GLU A 205 4.44 -3.36 -17.92
C GLU A 205 5.83 -2.94 -18.42
N SER A 206 5.94 -1.87 -19.23
CA SER A 206 7.24 -1.32 -19.65
C SER A 206 7.88 -0.41 -18.59
N CYS A 207 7.14 -0.06 -17.54
CA CYS A 207 7.56 0.88 -16.50
C CYS A 207 7.92 2.29 -17.03
N THR A 208 7.46 2.62 -18.23
CA THR A 208 7.63 3.96 -18.84
C THR A 208 6.45 4.85 -18.50
N THR A 209 6.65 6.16 -18.55
CA THR A 209 5.59 7.16 -18.42
C THR A 209 5.42 7.93 -19.71
N ALA A 210 4.37 8.75 -19.81
CA ALA A 210 4.19 9.67 -20.94
C ALA A 210 5.28 10.74 -20.99
N THR A 211 6.00 10.97 -19.89
CA THR A 211 7.11 11.93 -19.83
C THR A 211 8.42 11.23 -20.13
N GLU A 212 9.07 11.63 -21.20
CA GLU A 212 10.33 11.06 -21.64
C GLU A 212 11.42 11.22 -20.59
N GLY A 213 12.16 10.15 -20.29
CA GLY A 213 13.19 10.12 -19.25
C GLY A 213 12.68 9.90 -17.81
N ILE A 214 11.36 9.82 -17.62
CA ILE A 214 10.75 9.47 -16.33
C ILE A 214 10.21 8.04 -16.39
N PHE A 215 10.63 7.22 -15.45
CA PHE A 215 10.24 5.82 -15.28
C PHE A 215 9.64 5.62 -13.92
N VAL A 216 8.80 4.59 -13.78
CA VAL A 216 8.13 4.27 -12.51
C VAL A 216 8.25 2.78 -12.22
N ALA A 217 8.42 2.40 -10.95
CA ALA A 217 8.60 1.01 -10.57
C ALA A 217 7.92 0.71 -9.22
N GLY A 218 7.47 -0.52 -9.06
CA GLY A 218 6.90 -0.99 -7.80
C GLY A 218 5.45 -0.55 -7.59
N ASP A 219 5.06 -0.48 -6.33
CA ASP A 219 3.66 -0.38 -5.93
C ASP A 219 3.02 0.98 -6.17
N CYS A 220 3.83 2.02 -6.41
CA CYS A 220 3.35 3.37 -6.74
C CYS A 220 2.73 3.49 -8.14
N ARG A 221 2.95 2.51 -9.05
CA ARG A 221 2.40 2.52 -10.40
C ARG A 221 1.09 1.74 -10.53
N SER A 222 0.40 1.95 -11.62
CA SER A 222 -0.81 1.20 -11.99
C SER A 222 -0.46 -0.27 -12.23
N LYS A 223 -0.92 -1.17 -11.36
CA LYS A 223 -0.71 -2.62 -11.43
C LYS A 223 -1.71 -3.37 -10.55
N VAL A 224 -1.91 -4.65 -10.83
CA VAL A 224 -2.86 -5.49 -10.10
C VAL A 224 -2.22 -6.11 -8.85
N ILE A 225 -1.01 -6.67 -9.00
CA ILE A 225 -0.32 -7.39 -7.92
C ILE A 225 0.77 -6.50 -7.32
N ARG A 226 0.70 -6.31 -6.00
CA ARG A 226 1.66 -5.54 -5.19
C ARG A 226 2.33 -6.48 -4.20
N GLN A 227 3.51 -6.97 -4.57
CA GLN A 227 4.36 -7.83 -3.76
C GLN A 227 5.83 -7.47 -4.03
N VAL A 228 6.71 -7.77 -3.09
CA VAL A 228 8.14 -7.45 -3.20
C VAL A 228 8.77 -7.99 -4.48
N VAL A 229 8.38 -9.20 -4.90
CA VAL A 229 8.90 -9.82 -6.12
C VAL A 229 8.45 -9.07 -7.38
N THR A 230 7.20 -8.56 -7.43
CA THR A 230 6.72 -7.77 -8.57
C THR A 230 7.32 -6.37 -8.57
N ALA A 231 7.57 -5.77 -7.41
CA ALA A 231 8.27 -4.50 -7.29
C ALA A 231 9.73 -4.60 -7.74
N ALA A 232 10.43 -5.69 -7.38
CA ALA A 232 11.79 -5.96 -7.85
C ALA A 232 11.84 -6.19 -9.38
N GLY A 233 10.86 -6.91 -9.94
CA GLY A 233 10.70 -7.09 -11.38
C GLY A 233 10.52 -5.76 -12.11
N ASP A 234 9.63 -4.90 -11.61
CA ASP A 234 9.45 -3.54 -12.15
C ASP A 234 10.75 -2.72 -12.12
N GLY A 235 11.51 -2.82 -11.01
CA GLY A 235 12.81 -2.14 -10.90
C GLY A 235 13.79 -2.56 -11.98
N ALA A 236 13.86 -3.86 -12.31
CA ALA A 236 14.70 -4.38 -13.39
C ALA A 236 14.22 -3.86 -14.76
N ILE A 237 12.90 -3.86 -15.00
CA ILE A 237 12.32 -3.35 -16.25
C ILE A 237 12.58 -1.86 -16.41
N ALA A 238 12.32 -1.06 -15.36
CA ALA A 238 12.54 0.39 -15.37
C ALA A 238 14.03 0.74 -15.62
N ALA A 239 14.96 0.00 -14.99
CA ALA A 239 16.38 0.18 -15.19
C ALA A 239 16.78 -0.10 -16.64
N MET A 240 16.30 -1.19 -17.24
CA MET A 240 16.56 -1.51 -18.65
C MET A 240 15.95 -0.49 -19.61
N ALA A 241 14.73 0.00 -19.31
CA ALA A 241 14.10 1.06 -20.10
C ALA A 241 14.88 2.37 -20.02
N ALA A 242 15.37 2.74 -18.83
CA ALA A 242 16.23 3.90 -18.63
C ALA A 242 17.55 3.77 -19.41
N CYS A 243 18.27 2.63 -19.31
CA CYS A 243 19.47 2.38 -20.11
C CYS A 243 19.20 2.55 -21.62
N LYS A 244 18.15 1.92 -22.14
CA LYS A 244 17.77 2.05 -23.55
C LYS A 244 17.43 3.49 -23.97
N TYR A 245 16.86 4.28 -23.07
CA TYR A 245 16.62 5.71 -23.27
C TYR A 245 17.93 6.49 -23.40
N LEU A 246 18.94 6.13 -22.61
CA LEU A 246 20.23 6.80 -22.57
C LEU A 246 21.12 6.51 -23.77
N ASP A 247 20.99 5.32 -24.35
CA ASP A 247 21.77 4.86 -25.51
C ASP A 247 21.28 5.47 -26.85
N ARG A 248 20.15 6.20 -26.83
CA ARG A 248 19.62 6.95 -27.99
C ARG A 248 20.31 8.29 -28.14
#